data_b78305e5a86081c365ba7c9805e06f46
#
_entry.id   b78305e5a86081c365ba7c9805e06f46
#
_cell.length_a   1.000
_cell.length_b   1.000
_cell.length_c   1.000
_cell.angle_alpha   90.00
_cell.angle_beta   90.00
_cell.angle_gamma   90.00
#
_symmetry.space_group_name_H-M   'P 1'
#
loop_
_entity.id
_entity.type
_entity.pdbx_description
1 polymer ?
#
loop_
_entity_poly.entity_id
_entity_poly.type
_entity_poly.pdbx_seq_one_letter_code
_entity_poly.pdbx_strand_id
1 'polypeptide(L)'
;MIILTTNFGDIEIELNLEKAPVTSKNFLKYCQDGFYEGTTFHRVIEGFMIQGGGHTIDMTEKPTRAPIVNEANRGLKNVIGSVAMARTDAPHSATAQFFINLDDNDFLDHTSTTNAGWGYAVFGKVSAGMDVVNKIAAAPTTIRWGHEDVPCEDIVITKVTVRD
;
A
#
# COMPACT_ATOMS: atom_id res chain seq x y z
N MET A 1 -2.93 -13.45 7.66
CA MET A 1 -3.05 -12.18 8.45
C MET A 1 -1.69 -11.51 8.58
N ILE A 2 -1.59 -10.26 8.22
CA ILE A 2 -0.36 -9.47 8.30
C ILE A 2 -0.56 -8.35 9.31
N ILE A 3 0.40 -8.16 10.22
CA ILE A 3 0.36 -7.04 11.15
C ILE A 3 1.55 -6.12 10.84
N LEU A 4 1.26 -4.88 10.45
CA LEU A 4 2.27 -3.84 10.29
C LEU A 4 2.33 -3.04 11.59
N THR A 5 3.44 -3.16 12.30
CA THR A 5 3.68 -2.38 13.51
C THR A 5 4.37 -1.07 13.11
N THR A 6 3.72 0.04 13.37
CA THR A 6 4.26 1.37 13.06
C THR A 6 4.47 2.15 14.34
N ASN A 7 5.20 3.27 14.24
CA ASN A 7 5.34 4.20 15.37
C ASN A 7 4.02 4.92 15.72
N PHE A 8 2.96 4.71 14.93
CA PHE A 8 1.61 5.23 15.21
C PHE A 8 0.66 4.14 15.74
N GLY A 9 1.07 2.87 15.70
CA GLY A 9 0.28 1.72 16.14
C GLY A 9 0.27 0.59 15.12
N ASP A 10 -0.53 -0.44 15.40
CA ASP A 10 -0.62 -1.64 14.56
C ASP A 10 -1.75 -1.56 13.56
N ILE A 11 -1.47 -2.05 12.34
CA ILE A 11 -2.45 -2.18 11.27
C ILE A 11 -2.49 -3.65 10.86
N GLU A 12 -3.66 -4.29 10.99
CA GLU A 12 -3.84 -5.68 10.56
C GLU A 12 -4.46 -5.72 9.16
N ILE A 13 -3.85 -6.52 8.29
CA ILE A 13 -4.27 -6.68 6.90
C ILE A 13 -4.63 -8.14 6.66
N GLU A 14 -5.83 -8.37 6.12
CA GLU A 14 -6.28 -9.68 5.66
C GLU A 14 -6.09 -9.75 4.15
N LEU A 15 -5.32 -10.73 3.67
CA LEU A 15 -5.07 -10.93 2.25
C LEU A 15 -6.21 -11.69 1.58
N ASN A 16 -6.51 -11.36 0.32
CA ASN A 16 -7.47 -12.09 -0.50
C ASN A 16 -6.72 -12.96 -1.51
N LEU A 17 -6.35 -14.16 -1.07
CA LEU A 17 -5.60 -15.12 -1.89
C LEU A 17 -6.46 -15.75 -3.00
N GLU A 18 -7.77 -15.69 -2.87
CA GLU A 18 -8.69 -16.26 -3.85
C GLU A 18 -8.80 -15.38 -5.11
N LYS A 19 -9.03 -14.09 -4.93
CA LYS A 19 -9.25 -13.17 -6.05
C LYS A 19 -8.00 -12.44 -6.52
N ALA A 20 -6.98 -12.33 -5.68
CA ALA A 20 -5.71 -11.68 -6.01
C ALA A 20 -4.53 -12.55 -5.58
N PRO A 21 -4.40 -13.77 -6.12
CA PRO A 21 -3.39 -14.72 -5.64
C PRO A 21 -1.96 -14.25 -5.90
N VAL A 22 -1.66 -13.73 -7.08
CA VAL A 22 -0.29 -13.29 -7.43
C VAL A 22 0.09 -12.08 -6.59
N THR A 23 -0.78 -11.10 -6.50
CA THR A 23 -0.55 -9.86 -5.74
C THR A 23 -0.41 -10.15 -4.25
N SER A 24 -1.30 -10.96 -3.70
CA SER A 24 -1.28 -11.33 -2.27
C SER A 24 -0.01 -12.09 -1.91
N LYS A 25 0.40 -13.05 -2.74
CA LYS A 25 1.63 -13.82 -2.51
C LYS A 25 2.87 -12.95 -2.63
N ASN A 26 2.88 -12.00 -3.57
CA ASN A 26 3.96 -11.03 -3.72
C ASN A 26 4.13 -10.19 -2.46
N PHE A 27 3.04 -9.64 -1.94
CA PHE A 27 3.04 -8.86 -0.71
C PHE A 27 3.50 -9.71 0.48
N LEU A 28 2.95 -10.92 0.61
CA LEU A 28 3.32 -11.85 1.67
C LEU A 28 4.81 -12.18 1.64
N LYS A 29 5.38 -12.39 0.45
CA LYS A 29 6.81 -12.69 0.29
C LYS A 29 7.67 -11.53 0.77
N TYR A 30 7.32 -10.29 0.43
CA TYR A 30 8.02 -9.10 0.94
C TYR A 30 7.92 -9.01 2.47
N CYS A 31 6.76 -9.36 3.04
CA CYS A 31 6.57 -9.39 4.49
C CYS A 31 7.48 -10.44 5.15
N GLN A 32 7.55 -11.64 4.58
CA GLN A 32 8.38 -12.73 5.09
C GLN A 32 9.88 -12.41 4.99
N ASP A 33 10.28 -11.67 3.96
CA ASP A 33 11.67 -11.28 3.75
C ASP A 33 12.11 -10.12 4.64
N GLY A 34 11.19 -9.52 5.40
CA GLY A 34 11.49 -8.34 6.22
C GLY A 34 11.69 -7.06 5.42
N PHE A 35 11.25 -7.05 4.15
CA PHE A 35 11.48 -5.93 3.24
C PHE A 35 10.85 -4.62 3.75
N TYR A 36 9.64 -4.69 4.32
CA TYR A 36 8.91 -3.51 4.74
C TYR A 36 9.40 -2.90 6.06
N GLU A 37 10.20 -3.63 6.82
CA GLU A 37 10.77 -3.11 8.07
C GLU A 37 11.75 -1.99 7.76
N GLY A 38 11.55 -0.83 8.38
CA GLY A 38 12.33 0.38 8.13
C GLY A 38 11.80 1.22 6.96
N THR A 39 10.73 0.82 6.29
CA THR A 39 10.09 1.63 5.26
C THR A 39 9.05 2.57 5.88
N THR A 40 8.70 3.63 5.14
CA THR A 40 7.79 4.66 5.62
C THR A 40 6.52 4.72 4.79
N PHE A 41 5.47 5.30 5.38
CA PHE A 41 4.35 5.85 4.63
C PHE A 41 4.76 7.23 4.15
N HIS A 42 5.33 7.29 2.96
CA HIS A 42 5.98 8.49 2.42
C HIS A 42 5.03 9.42 1.65
N ARG A 43 3.79 8.97 1.41
CA ARG A 43 2.78 9.77 0.72
C ARG A 43 1.45 9.59 1.42
N VAL A 44 0.92 10.69 1.96
CA VAL A 44 -0.33 10.70 2.72
C VAL A 44 -1.21 11.82 2.21
N ILE A 45 -2.39 11.48 1.73
CA ILE A 45 -3.40 12.45 1.29
C ILE A 45 -4.68 12.14 2.04
N GLU A 46 -5.02 12.98 3.02
CA GLU A 46 -6.22 12.82 3.83
C GLU A 46 -7.48 12.76 2.95
N GLY A 47 -8.37 11.81 3.23
CA GLY A 47 -9.58 11.58 2.45
C GLY A 47 -9.38 10.81 1.17
N PHE A 48 -8.14 10.43 0.83
CA PHE A 48 -7.81 9.68 -0.37
C PHE A 48 -7.11 8.35 -0.03
N MET A 49 -5.84 8.39 0.36
CA MET A 49 -5.07 7.18 0.67
C MET A 49 -3.81 7.49 1.47
N ILE A 50 -3.23 6.45 2.07
CA ILE A 50 -1.85 6.47 2.59
C ILE A 50 -1.04 5.44 1.83
N GLN A 51 0.15 5.81 1.38
CA GLN A 51 1.02 4.97 0.54
C GLN A 51 2.40 4.81 1.15
N GLY A 52 2.92 3.60 1.10
CA GLY A 52 4.24 3.30 1.63
C GLY A 52 4.80 1.99 1.15
N GLY A 53 5.86 1.53 1.84
CA GLY A 53 6.44 0.22 1.61
C GLY A 53 7.57 0.18 0.58
N GLY A 54 8.08 1.32 0.13
CA GLY A 54 9.15 1.35 -0.86
C GLY A 54 10.35 2.23 -0.52
N HIS A 55 10.18 3.16 0.41
CA HIS A 55 11.20 4.17 0.75
C HIS A 55 11.61 4.08 2.19
N THR A 56 12.90 4.32 2.45
CA THR A 56 13.43 4.46 3.81
C THR A 56 13.20 5.89 4.33
N ILE A 57 13.63 6.15 5.57
CA ILE A 57 13.43 7.46 6.23
C ILE A 57 14.02 8.61 5.40
N ASP A 58 15.16 8.38 4.73
CA ASP A 58 15.83 9.39 3.90
C ASP A 58 15.30 9.44 2.46
N MET A 59 14.16 8.81 2.19
CA MET A 59 13.51 8.72 0.88
C MET A 59 14.31 7.95 -0.17
N THR A 60 15.22 7.08 0.28
CA THR A 60 15.92 6.14 -0.61
C THR A 60 14.98 5.00 -0.96
N GLU A 61 14.79 4.76 -2.24
CA GLU A 61 13.99 3.65 -2.73
C GLU A 61 14.74 2.33 -2.57
N LYS A 62 14.10 1.35 -1.91
CA LYS A 62 14.69 0.03 -1.72
C LYS A 62 14.64 -0.77 -3.02
N PRO A 63 15.68 -1.56 -3.36
CA PRO A 63 15.65 -2.42 -4.54
C PRO A 63 14.57 -3.50 -4.40
N THR A 64 13.83 -3.75 -5.49
CA THR A 64 12.71 -4.67 -5.51
C THR A 64 12.96 -5.86 -6.44
N ARG A 65 12.10 -6.89 -6.34
CA ARG A 65 12.03 -7.96 -7.31
C ARG A 65 11.33 -7.47 -8.59
N ALA A 66 11.24 -8.35 -9.60
CA ALA A 66 10.57 -8.03 -10.85
C ALA A 66 9.08 -7.65 -10.63
N PRO A 67 8.52 -6.78 -11.50
CA PRO A 67 7.11 -6.42 -11.43
C PRO A 67 6.18 -7.62 -11.62
N ILE A 68 4.96 -7.50 -11.10
CA ILE A 68 3.93 -8.54 -11.20
C ILE A 68 2.78 -8.11 -12.10
N VAL A 69 2.01 -9.09 -12.57
CA VAL A 69 0.80 -8.84 -13.36
C VAL A 69 -0.25 -8.10 -12.52
N ASN A 70 -0.97 -7.18 -13.14
CA ASN A 70 -2.03 -6.42 -12.49
C ASN A 70 -3.32 -7.25 -12.48
N GLU A 71 -3.80 -7.57 -11.28
CA GLU A 71 -5.02 -8.36 -11.06
C GLU A 71 -6.27 -7.50 -10.79
N ALA A 72 -6.23 -6.21 -11.12
CA ALA A 72 -7.37 -5.30 -10.88
C ALA A 72 -8.64 -5.74 -11.65
N ASN A 73 -8.49 -6.52 -12.71
CA ASN A 73 -9.61 -7.05 -13.50
C ASN A 73 -10.32 -8.26 -12.85
N ARG A 74 -9.91 -8.66 -11.64
CA ARG A 74 -10.48 -9.80 -10.91
C ARG A 74 -11.69 -9.43 -10.05
N GLY A 75 -12.12 -8.18 -10.06
CA GLY A 75 -13.38 -7.73 -9.45
C GLY A 75 -13.29 -7.14 -8.05
N LEU A 76 -12.14 -7.13 -7.41
CA LEU A 76 -11.97 -6.42 -6.14
C LEU A 76 -11.93 -4.91 -6.38
N LYS A 77 -12.61 -4.16 -5.51
CA LYS A 77 -12.79 -2.72 -5.66
C LYS A 77 -11.99 -1.91 -4.65
N ASN A 78 -11.57 -0.71 -5.04
CA ASN A 78 -10.86 0.24 -4.20
C ASN A 78 -11.86 0.97 -3.28
N VAL A 79 -12.37 0.25 -2.29
CA VAL A 79 -13.28 0.79 -1.28
C VAL A 79 -12.50 1.19 -0.03
N ILE A 80 -13.14 1.96 0.85
CA ILE A 80 -12.52 2.37 2.12
C ILE A 80 -11.97 1.15 2.88
N GLY A 81 -10.73 1.25 3.34
CA GLY A 81 -10.05 0.17 4.07
C GLY A 81 -9.42 -0.91 3.20
N SER A 82 -9.61 -0.89 1.88
CA SER A 82 -8.95 -1.84 0.99
C SER A 82 -7.47 -1.49 0.80
N VAL A 83 -6.65 -2.52 0.58
CA VAL A 83 -5.21 -2.39 0.36
C VAL A 83 -4.91 -2.79 -1.07
N ALA A 84 -4.23 -1.92 -1.79
CA ALA A 84 -3.93 -2.11 -3.21
C ALA A 84 -2.47 -1.82 -3.51
N MET A 85 -1.99 -2.31 -4.66
CA MET A 85 -0.61 -2.07 -5.09
C MET A 85 -0.49 -0.75 -5.84
N ALA A 86 0.48 0.06 -5.43
CA ALA A 86 0.92 1.21 -6.21
C ALA A 86 1.68 0.72 -7.45
N ARG A 87 1.65 1.51 -8.52
CA ARG A 87 2.32 1.20 -9.78
C ARG A 87 2.69 2.49 -10.52
N THR A 88 3.49 2.34 -11.57
CA THR A 88 3.73 3.43 -12.52
C THR A 88 2.59 3.48 -13.55
N ASP A 89 2.73 4.29 -14.60
CA ASP A 89 1.74 4.36 -15.69
C ASP A 89 1.60 3.04 -16.46
N ALA A 90 2.63 2.19 -16.43
CA ALA A 90 2.56 0.85 -17.01
C ALA A 90 1.67 -0.04 -16.16
N PRO A 91 0.65 -0.71 -16.73
CA PRO A 91 -0.32 -1.50 -15.94
C PRO A 91 0.30 -2.61 -15.10
N HIS A 92 1.33 -3.29 -15.63
CA HIS A 92 1.99 -4.44 -14.99
C HIS A 92 3.36 -4.06 -14.44
N SER A 93 3.41 -2.96 -13.66
CA SER A 93 4.66 -2.40 -13.13
C SER A 93 4.77 -2.44 -11.61
N ALA A 94 3.75 -2.95 -10.91
CA ALA A 94 3.76 -3.01 -9.44
C ALA A 94 4.86 -3.93 -8.93
N THR A 95 5.55 -3.49 -7.88
CA THR A 95 6.61 -4.28 -7.22
C THR A 95 6.34 -4.45 -5.72
N ALA A 96 6.61 -3.44 -4.90
CA ALA A 96 6.51 -3.54 -3.45
C ALA A 96 5.60 -2.50 -2.81
N GLN A 97 5.51 -1.29 -3.35
CA GLN A 97 4.73 -0.22 -2.74
C GLN A 97 3.24 -0.51 -2.78
N PHE A 98 2.58 -0.18 -1.70
CA PHE A 98 1.13 -0.37 -1.56
C PHE A 98 0.49 0.88 -0.97
N PHE A 99 -0.83 0.96 -1.06
CA PHE A 99 -1.58 2.03 -0.42
C PHE A 99 -2.84 1.47 0.23
N ILE A 100 -3.33 2.20 1.23
CA ILE A 100 -4.59 1.88 1.92
C ILE A 100 -5.58 2.98 1.59
N ASN A 101 -6.73 2.60 1.05
CA ASN A 101 -7.77 3.53 0.66
C ASN A 101 -8.48 4.11 1.89
N LEU A 102 -8.64 5.43 1.92
CA LEU A 102 -9.31 6.17 3.00
C LEU A 102 -10.76 6.50 2.64
N ASP A 103 -11.17 6.21 1.41
CA ASP A 103 -12.51 6.46 0.89
C ASP A 103 -12.80 5.42 -0.20
N ASP A 104 -14.00 5.42 -0.72
CA ASP A 104 -14.36 4.63 -1.89
C ASP A 104 -13.82 5.32 -3.13
N ASN A 105 -12.66 4.88 -3.58
CA ASN A 105 -11.93 5.48 -4.71
C ASN A 105 -12.21 4.69 -5.98
N ASP A 106 -13.44 4.73 -6.47
CA ASP A 106 -13.90 3.95 -7.62
C ASP A 106 -13.16 4.28 -8.92
N PHE A 107 -12.60 5.49 -9.02
CA PHE A 107 -11.77 5.89 -10.17
C PHE A 107 -10.45 5.11 -10.26
N LEU A 108 -10.07 4.37 -9.22
CA LEU A 108 -8.90 3.48 -9.21
C LEU A 108 -9.24 2.06 -9.64
N ASP A 109 -10.50 1.75 -9.88
CA ASP A 109 -10.93 0.42 -10.29
C ASP A 109 -10.66 0.17 -11.78
N HIS A 110 -10.51 -1.11 -12.13
CA HIS A 110 -10.33 -1.50 -13.52
C HIS A 110 -11.56 -1.16 -14.35
N THR A 111 -11.37 -0.45 -15.46
CA THR A 111 -12.44 -0.09 -16.40
C THR A 111 -12.15 -0.59 -17.82
N SER A 112 -10.88 -0.74 -18.20
CA SER A 112 -10.47 -1.20 -19.51
C SER A 112 -9.04 -1.73 -19.46
N THR A 113 -8.60 -2.39 -20.56
CA THR A 113 -7.24 -2.93 -20.66
C THR A 113 -6.22 -1.92 -21.20
N THR A 114 -6.52 -0.65 -21.10
CA THR A 114 -5.61 0.46 -21.46
C THR A 114 -4.76 0.87 -20.24
N ASN A 115 -3.69 1.61 -20.46
CA ASN A 115 -2.84 2.11 -19.37
C ASN A 115 -3.65 2.94 -18.35
N ALA A 116 -4.54 3.79 -18.83
CA ALA A 116 -5.37 4.63 -17.97
C ALA A 116 -6.51 3.88 -17.29
N GLY A 117 -7.01 2.81 -17.91
CA GLY A 117 -8.21 2.09 -17.43
C GLY A 117 -7.93 0.80 -16.66
N TRP A 118 -6.67 0.31 -16.61
CA TRP A 118 -6.34 -0.93 -15.92
C TRP A 118 -6.66 -0.90 -14.43
N GLY A 119 -6.50 0.25 -13.78
CA GLY A 119 -6.74 0.42 -12.36
C GLY A 119 -5.60 -0.12 -11.50
N TYR A 120 -5.91 -0.27 -10.22
CA TYR A 120 -4.96 -0.69 -9.19
C TYR A 120 -5.47 -1.94 -8.51
N ALA A 121 -4.63 -2.97 -8.42
CA ALA A 121 -5.00 -4.28 -7.91
C ALA A 121 -5.18 -4.26 -6.41
N VAL A 122 -6.42 -4.40 -5.95
CA VAL A 122 -6.75 -4.63 -4.55
C VAL A 122 -6.44 -6.09 -4.23
N PHE A 123 -5.76 -6.32 -3.11
CA PHE A 123 -5.37 -7.67 -2.70
C PHE A 123 -5.69 -7.98 -1.24
N GLY A 124 -6.22 -7.03 -0.50
CA GLY A 124 -6.55 -7.22 0.90
C GLY A 124 -7.36 -6.08 1.47
N LYS A 125 -7.61 -6.17 2.77
CA LYS A 125 -8.33 -5.13 3.50
C LYS A 125 -7.76 -4.99 4.90
N VAL A 126 -7.92 -3.82 5.50
CA VAL A 126 -7.61 -3.60 6.90
C VAL A 126 -8.69 -4.28 7.74
N SER A 127 -8.31 -5.29 8.52
CA SER A 127 -9.22 -6.03 9.38
C SER A 127 -9.28 -5.45 10.80
N ALA A 128 -8.21 -4.78 11.23
CA ALA A 128 -8.15 -4.05 12.50
C ALA A 128 -7.12 -2.92 12.38
N GLY A 129 -7.31 -1.84 13.13
CA GLY A 129 -6.36 -0.72 13.12
C GLY A 129 -6.72 0.41 12.17
N MET A 130 -7.96 0.51 11.69
CA MET A 130 -8.39 1.67 10.89
C MET A 130 -8.24 3.00 11.65
N ASP A 131 -8.35 2.98 12.97
CA ASP A 131 -8.08 4.14 13.81
C ASP A 131 -6.62 4.59 13.68
N VAL A 132 -5.67 3.66 13.56
CA VAL A 132 -4.24 3.95 13.30
C VAL A 132 -4.09 4.52 11.90
N VAL A 133 -4.73 3.94 10.89
CA VAL A 133 -4.71 4.43 9.51
C VAL A 133 -5.24 5.85 9.45
N ASN A 134 -6.35 6.14 10.12
CA ASN A 134 -6.93 7.48 10.17
C ASN A 134 -6.02 8.49 10.89
N LYS A 135 -5.31 8.04 11.92
CA LYS A 135 -4.34 8.85 12.65
C LYS A 135 -3.16 9.22 11.75
N ILE A 136 -2.67 8.28 10.95
CA ILE A 136 -1.64 8.53 9.94
C ILE A 136 -2.16 9.53 8.90
N ALA A 137 -3.40 9.34 8.44
CA ALA A 137 -4.03 10.20 7.43
C ALA A 137 -4.16 11.65 7.90
N ALA A 138 -4.33 11.87 9.19
CA ALA A 138 -4.46 13.20 9.79
C ALA A 138 -3.12 13.88 10.08
N ALA A 139 -2.00 13.18 9.90
CA ALA A 139 -0.67 13.72 10.16
C ALA A 139 -0.36 14.88 9.20
N PRO A 140 0.27 15.98 9.69
CA PRO A 140 0.68 17.07 8.82
C PRO A 140 1.66 16.60 7.75
N THR A 141 1.48 17.13 6.54
CA THR A 141 2.35 16.80 5.39
C THR A 141 3.02 18.06 4.85
N THR A 142 4.09 17.87 4.09
CA THR A 142 4.86 18.95 3.49
C THR A 142 5.55 18.44 2.23
N ILE A 143 6.38 19.29 1.62
CA ILE A 143 7.27 18.91 0.53
C ILE A 143 8.63 18.59 1.14
N ARG A 144 9.12 17.36 0.92
CA ARG A 144 10.44 16.90 1.39
C ARG A 144 11.17 16.22 0.24
N TRP A 145 12.45 16.56 0.04
CA TRP A 145 13.28 15.99 -1.05
C TRP A 145 12.60 16.04 -2.43
N GLY A 146 11.83 17.10 -2.71
CA GLY A 146 11.12 17.27 -3.99
C GLY A 146 9.85 16.47 -4.14
N HIS A 147 9.41 15.75 -3.09
CA HIS A 147 8.15 15.00 -3.08
C HIS A 147 7.08 15.76 -2.32
N GLU A 148 5.86 15.79 -2.89
CA GLU A 148 4.67 16.38 -2.24
C GLU A 148 4.00 15.36 -1.32
N ASP A 149 3.17 15.83 -0.40
CA ASP A 149 2.32 15.03 0.49
C ASP A 149 3.13 14.06 1.37
N VAL A 150 4.34 14.46 1.76
CA VAL A 150 5.20 13.68 2.65
C VAL A 150 4.92 14.09 4.10
N PRO A 151 4.67 13.13 5.00
CA PRO A 151 4.49 13.45 6.42
C PRO A 151 5.68 14.23 6.99
N CYS A 152 5.37 15.25 7.80
CA CYS A 152 6.40 16.05 8.48
C CYS A 152 7.17 15.19 9.49
N GLU A 153 6.47 14.25 10.16
CA GLU A 153 7.05 13.27 11.06
C GLU A 153 7.12 11.93 10.32
N ASP A 154 8.27 11.27 10.41
CA ASP A 154 8.43 9.96 9.75
C ASP A 154 7.45 8.95 10.34
N ILE A 155 6.66 8.31 9.46
CA ILE A 155 5.73 7.24 9.82
C ILE A 155 6.36 5.94 9.35
N VAL A 156 6.94 5.18 10.29
CA VAL A 156 7.82 4.05 9.99
C VAL A 156 7.14 2.73 10.32
N ILE A 157 7.23 1.78 9.40
CA ILE A 157 6.91 0.38 9.68
C ILE A 157 8.12 -0.21 10.37
N THR A 158 8.02 -0.46 11.68
CA THR A 158 9.15 -0.92 12.49
C THR A 158 9.25 -2.44 12.54
N LYS A 159 8.12 -3.13 12.36
CA LYS A 159 8.05 -4.59 12.41
C LYS A 159 6.90 -5.08 11.55
N VAL A 160 7.07 -6.25 10.95
CA VAL A 160 6.00 -6.95 10.22
C VAL A 160 5.85 -8.35 10.80
N THR A 161 4.63 -8.71 11.18
CA THR A 161 4.31 -10.03 11.72
C THR A 161 3.38 -10.75 10.74
N VAL A 162 3.74 -11.97 10.37
CA VAL A 162 2.92 -12.83 9.52
C VAL A 162 2.28 -13.90 10.40
N ARG A 163 0.96 -14.00 10.38
CA ARG A 163 0.19 -15.01 11.11
C ARG A 163 -0.60 -15.89 10.15
N ASP A 164 -0.68 -17.13 10.47
CA ASP A 164 -1.51 -18.10 9.74
C ASP A 164 -3.00 -17.94 10.09
#